data_cf75951951da4a2330ca2e2b0598b9cb
#
_entry.id   cf75951951da4a2330ca2e2b0598b9cb
#
_cell.length_a   1.000
_cell.length_b   1.000
_cell.length_c   1.000
_cell.angle_alpha   90.00
_cell.angle_beta   90.00
_cell.angle_gamma   90.00
#
_symmetry.space_group_name_H-M   'P 1'
#
loop_
_entity.id
_entity.type
_entity.pdbx_description
1 polymer ?
#
loop_
_entity_poly.entity_id
_entity_poly.type
_entity_poly.pdbx_seq_one_letter_code
_entity_poly.pdbx_strand_id
1 'polypeptide(L)'
;MQAKRPEVERSIYLMTERNLKQSTAWMACMLLKGVIIRAHNNGLIPRNPFANFHMRPNVAERSYLTETELKALMTHEFEDANLAFCRDIFVFASLTALSFVDIKELTTDEIVDVNGEKWIISKRHKTKVPFQVKLLPVPMEIIERYKHIRTDNHVFGTCNYWSMCKQLKKVIAECGITKPISWHCGRHGFATLALSKGMPIESVSCILGHTNITTTQIYAKITTEKLNTDLTAFGDKLSASFNNITLA
;
A
#
# COMPACT_ATOMS: atom_id res chain seq x y z
N MET A 1 -32.44 -32.25 -15.92
CA MET A 1 -31.66 -31.20 -16.64
C MET A 1 -31.40 -30.05 -15.69
N GLN A 2 -30.18 -29.92 -15.15
CA GLN A 2 -29.83 -28.75 -14.34
C GLN A 2 -29.81 -27.53 -15.26
N ALA A 3 -30.58 -26.49 -14.88
CA ALA A 3 -30.60 -25.24 -15.61
C ALA A 3 -29.18 -24.68 -15.68
N LYS A 4 -28.65 -24.49 -16.88
CA LYS A 4 -27.38 -23.84 -17.12
C LYS A 4 -27.37 -22.46 -16.40
N ARG A 5 -26.35 -22.17 -15.60
CA ARG A 5 -26.20 -20.91 -14.91
C ARG A 5 -25.28 -20.01 -15.75
N PRO A 6 -25.82 -19.10 -16.57
CA PRO A 6 -25.06 -18.34 -17.55
C PRO A 6 -23.95 -17.48 -16.90
N GLU A 7 -24.13 -17.10 -15.64
CA GLU A 7 -23.13 -16.32 -14.85
C GLU A 7 -21.90 -17.14 -14.47
N VAL A 8 -22.08 -18.44 -14.19
CA VAL A 8 -20.99 -19.39 -13.89
C VAL A 8 -20.24 -19.74 -15.17
N GLU A 9 -21.00 -20.04 -16.26
CA GLU A 9 -20.42 -20.31 -17.58
C GLU A 9 -19.58 -19.12 -18.06
N ARG A 10 -20.04 -17.89 -17.85
CA ARG A 10 -19.26 -16.69 -18.22
C ARG A 10 -17.98 -16.51 -17.42
N SER A 11 -18.01 -16.79 -16.12
CA SER A 11 -16.77 -16.73 -15.30
C SER A 11 -15.76 -17.79 -15.73
N ILE A 12 -16.23 -19.01 -16.02
CA ILE A 12 -15.40 -20.09 -16.55
C ILE A 12 -14.84 -19.69 -17.91
N TYR A 13 -15.66 -19.24 -18.85
CA TYR A 13 -15.22 -18.78 -20.18
C TYR A 13 -14.12 -17.69 -20.08
N LEU A 14 -14.29 -16.69 -19.20
CA LEU A 14 -13.28 -15.65 -19.02
C LEU A 14 -11.93 -16.19 -18.51
N MET A 15 -11.96 -17.22 -17.67
CA MET A 15 -10.74 -17.83 -17.14
C MET A 15 -10.13 -18.88 -18.09
N THR A 16 -10.93 -19.69 -18.76
CA THR A 16 -10.45 -20.79 -19.63
C THR A 16 -10.16 -20.33 -21.05
N GLU A 17 -11.14 -19.71 -21.71
CA GLU A 17 -11.03 -19.33 -23.12
C GLU A 17 -10.30 -17.99 -23.32
N ARG A 18 -10.49 -17.04 -22.39
CA ARG A 18 -9.83 -15.73 -22.45
C ARG A 18 -8.57 -15.64 -21.61
N ASN A 19 -8.22 -16.70 -20.89
CA ASN A 19 -7.04 -16.84 -20.04
C ASN A 19 -6.86 -15.66 -19.05
N LEU A 20 -7.96 -15.11 -18.55
CA LEU A 20 -7.94 -14.01 -17.59
C LEU A 20 -7.66 -14.53 -16.17
N LYS A 21 -6.91 -13.76 -15.41
CA LYS A 21 -6.73 -14.02 -13.98
C LYS A 21 -8.09 -13.96 -13.26
N GLN A 22 -8.27 -14.79 -12.23
CA GLN A 22 -9.52 -14.88 -11.46
C GLN A 22 -9.99 -13.50 -10.94
N SER A 23 -9.08 -12.63 -10.49
CA SER A 23 -9.42 -11.27 -10.05
C SER A 23 -9.98 -10.39 -11.17
N THR A 24 -9.47 -10.53 -12.40
CA THR A 24 -9.96 -9.80 -13.56
C THR A 24 -11.34 -10.33 -14.01
N ALA A 25 -11.50 -11.65 -14.04
CA ALA A 25 -12.78 -12.29 -14.33
C ALA A 25 -13.84 -11.90 -13.28
N TRP A 26 -13.47 -11.90 -12.00
CA TRP A 26 -14.33 -11.43 -10.91
C TRP A 26 -14.80 -9.99 -11.13
N MET A 27 -13.88 -9.08 -11.44
CA MET A 27 -14.22 -7.66 -11.68
C MET A 27 -15.20 -7.51 -12.84
N ALA A 28 -14.98 -8.21 -13.95
CA ALA A 28 -15.88 -8.20 -15.11
C ALA A 28 -17.27 -8.72 -14.75
N CYS A 29 -17.35 -9.82 -13.98
CA CYS A 29 -18.62 -10.38 -13.51
C CYS A 29 -19.35 -9.44 -12.55
N MET A 30 -18.61 -8.72 -11.66
CA MET A 30 -19.22 -7.76 -10.73
C MET A 30 -19.78 -6.52 -11.45
N LEU A 31 -19.09 -6.02 -12.47
CA LEU A 31 -19.61 -4.92 -13.31
C LEU A 31 -20.91 -5.36 -14.02
N LEU A 32 -20.91 -6.53 -14.64
CA LEU A 32 -22.10 -7.07 -15.29
C LEU A 32 -23.24 -7.29 -14.29
N LYS A 33 -22.95 -7.86 -13.11
CA LYS A 33 -23.94 -8.02 -12.04
C LYS A 33 -24.59 -6.68 -11.67
N GLY A 34 -23.81 -5.61 -11.57
CA GLY A 34 -24.33 -4.26 -11.31
C GLY A 34 -25.32 -3.77 -12.37
N VAL A 35 -25.02 -4.00 -13.65
CA VAL A 35 -25.94 -3.65 -14.76
C VAL A 35 -27.23 -4.49 -14.70
N ILE A 36 -27.11 -5.80 -14.50
CA ILE A 36 -28.26 -6.72 -14.42
C ILE A 36 -29.17 -6.39 -13.23
N ILE A 37 -28.60 -6.06 -12.07
CA ILE A 37 -29.39 -5.62 -10.90
C ILE A 37 -30.20 -4.37 -11.23
N ARG A 38 -29.58 -3.37 -11.89
CA ARG A 38 -30.30 -2.15 -12.33
C ARG A 38 -31.41 -2.47 -13.32
N ALA A 39 -31.14 -3.31 -14.31
CA ALA A 39 -32.16 -3.73 -15.29
C ALA A 39 -33.34 -4.43 -14.62
N HIS A 40 -33.08 -5.30 -13.65
CA HIS A 40 -34.12 -5.98 -12.88
C HIS A 40 -34.93 -5.00 -12.03
N ASN A 41 -34.28 -4.12 -11.28
CA ASN A 41 -34.94 -3.11 -10.44
C ASN A 41 -35.80 -2.13 -11.26
N ASN A 42 -35.42 -1.86 -12.51
CA ASN A 42 -36.20 -1.02 -13.44
C ASN A 42 -37.25 -1.81 -14.22
N GLY A 43 -37.48 -3.10 -13.91
CA GLY A 43 -38.49 -3.93 -14.58
C GLY A 43 -38.17 -4.35 -16.02
N LEU A 44 -36.93 -4.11 -16.50
CA LEU A 44 -36.49 -4.45 -17.86
C LEU A 44 -36.28 -5.96 -18.05
N ILE A 45 -35.99 -6.68 -16.97
CA ILE A 45 -35.87 -8.13 -16.96
C ILE A 45 -36.67 -8.74 -15.80
N PRO A 46 -37.40 -9.84 -16.00
CA PRO A 46 -38.29 -10.37 -14.98
C PRO A 46 -37.56 -11.11 -13.86
N ARG A 47 -36.31 -11.56 -14.08
CA ARG A 47 -35.54 -12.33 -13.12
C ARG A 47 -34.07 -11.83 -13.12
N ASN A 48 -33.48 -11.79 -11.93
CA ASN A 48 -32.05 -11.51 -11.78
C ASN A 48 -31.25 -12.82 -11.86
N PRO A 49 -30.52 -13.12 -12.96
CA PRO A 49 -29.73 -14.34 -13.07
C PRO A 49 -28.54 -14.36 -12.09
N PHE A 50 -28.10 -13.19 -11.57
CA PHE A 50 -27.01 -13.08 -10.60
C PHE A 50 -27.45 -13.14 -9.14
N ALA A 51 -28.74 -13.44 -8.82
CA ALA A 51 -29.26 -13.44 -7.46
C ALA A 51 -28.41 -14.33 -6.51
N ASN A 52 -28.05 -15.52 -6.99
CA ASN A 52 -27.26 -16.51 -6.21
C ASN A 52 -25.80 -16.62 -6.69
N PHE A 53 -25.32 -15.64 -7.45
CA PHE A 53 -23.94 -15.66 -7.93
C PHE A 53 -22.99 -15.08 -6.88
N HIS A 54 -22.09 -15.92 -6.36
CA HIS A 54 -21.08 -15.59 -5.40
C HIS A 54 -19.71 -16.02 -5.94
N MET A 55 -18.94 -15.05 -6.39
CA MET A 55 -17.56 -15.25 -6.79
C MET A 55 -16.69 -14.37 -5.87
N ARG A 56 -15.64 -14.93 -5.29
CA ARG A 56 -14.69 -14.19 -4.46
C ARG A 56 -13.45 -13.82 -5.29
N PRO A 57 -12.90 -12.60 -5.12
CA PRO A 57 -11.62 -12.29 -5.72
C PRO A 57 -10.54 -13.18 -5.11
N ASN A 58 -9.58 -13.60 -5.92
CA ASN A 58 -8.35 -14.18 -5.37
C ASN A 58 -7.54 -13.05 -4.75
N VAL A 59 -7.39 -13.07 -3.43
CA VAL A 59 -6.54 -12.13 -2.71
C VAL A 59 -5.11 -12.68 -2.78
N ALA A 60 -4.38 -12.32 -3.84
CA ALA A 60 -2.96 -12.63 -3.91
C ALA A 60 -2.22 -11.89 -2.77
N GLU A 61 -1.34 -12.59 -2.07
CA GLU A 61 -0.42 -11.93 -1.14
C GLU A 61 0.44 -10.93 -1.90
N ARG A 62 0.42 -9.68 -1.43
CA ARG A 62 1.19 -8.62 -2.07
C ARG A 62 2.61 -8.66 -1.53
N SER A 63 3.58 -8.71 -2.42
CA SER A 63 5.00 -8.63 -2.06
C SER A 63 5.31 -7.25 -1.47
N TYR A 64 6.23 -7.24 -0.53
CA TYR A 64 6.85 -6.03 0.03
C TYR A 64 8.30 -6.36 0.42
N LEU A 65 9.13 -5.33 0.60
CA LEU A 65 10.48 -5.52 1.07
C LEU A 65 10.49 -5.72 2.59
N THR A 66 11.21 -6.73 3.05
CA THR A 66 11.54 -6.89 4.47
C THR A 66 12.48 -5.77 4.93
N GLU A 67 12.64 -5.57 6.21
CA GLU A 67 13.58 -4.59 6.76
C GLU A 67 15.02 -4.83 6.26
N THR A 68 15.44 -6.09 6.17
CA THR A 68 16.77 -6.48 5.66
C THR A 68 16.92 -6.14 4.18
N GLU A 69 15.91 -6.46 3.35
CA GLU A 69 15.93 -6.14 1.92
C GLU A 69 15.88 -4.61 1.68
N LEU A 70 15.11 -3.88 2.49
CA LEU A 70 15.08 -2.41 2.40
C LEU A 70 16.44 -1.81 2.78
N LYS A 71 17.11 -2.32 3.81
CA LYS A 71 18.48 -1.92 4.18
C LYS A 71 19.47 -2.21 3.06
N ALA A 72 19.43 -3.42 2.50
CA ALA A 72 20.29 -3.77 1.36
C ALA A 72 20.08 -2.82 0.18
N LEU A 73 18.82 -2.49 -0.14
CA LEU A 73 18.49 -1.52 -1.18
C LEU A 73 19.05 -0.12 -0.87
N MET A 74 18.98 0.34 0.38
CA MET A 74 19.46 1.66 0.80
C MET A 74 20.98 1.78 0.72
N THR A 75 21.70 0.69 1.00
CA THR A 75 23.18 0.67 1.06
C THR A 75 23.83 0.30 -0.27
N HIS A 76 23.06 -0.18 -1.25
CA HIS A 76 23.60 -0.54 -2.57
C HIS A 76 24.01 0.70 -3.36
N GLU A 77 25.22 0.70 -3.91
CA GLU A 77 25.73 1.77 -4.76
C GLU A 77 25.41 1.45 -6.24
N PHE A 78 24.79 2.38 -6.91
CA PHE A 78 24.45 2.28 -8.33
C PHE A 78 25.36 3.20 -9.14
N GLU A 79 26.01 2.69 -10.18
CA GLU A 79 26.81 3.49 -11.11
C GLU A 79 25.93 4.41 -11.98
N ASP A 80 24.73 3.92 -12.37
CA ASP A 80 23.76 4.71 -13.12
C ASP A 80 22.97 5.64 -12.19
N ALA A 81 23.16 6.95 -12.35
CA ALA A 81 22.46 7.97 -11.57
C ALA A 81 20.93 7.87 -11.65
N ASN A 82 20.37 7.36 -12.77
CA ASN A 82 18.93 7.16 -12.88
C ASN A 82 18.44 5.98 -12.02
N LEU A 83 19.25 4.93 -11.89
CA LEU A 83 18.95 3.82 -10.99
C LEU A 83 19.08 4.25 -9.54
N ALA A 84 20.11 5.03 -9.20
CA ALA A 84 20.26 5.62 -7.87
C ALA A 84 19.05 6.51 -7.50
N PHE A 85 18.64 7.38 -8.42
CA PHE A 85 17.44 8.21 -8.24
C PHE A 85 16.17 7.34 -8.05
N CYS A 86 15.97 6.34 -8.89
CA CYS A 86 14.82 5.43 -8.79
C CYS A 86 14.81 4.69 -7.43
N ARG A 87 15.98 4.21 -6.97
CA ARG A 87 16.18 3.62 -5.65
C ARG A 87 15.74 4.56 -4.54
N ASP A 88 16.21 5.80 -4.58
CA ASP A 88 15.95 6.80 -3.54
C ASP A 88 14.46 7.17 -3.49
N ILE A 89 13.81 7.34 -4.63
CA ILE A 89 12.36 7.57 -4.70
C ILE A 89 11.57 6.37 -4.14
N PHE A 90 12.03 5.14 -4.40
CA PHE A 90 11.37 3.95 -3.83
C PHE A 90 11.58 3.83 -2.30
N VAL A 91 12.78 4.17 -1.81
CA VAL A 91 13.06 4.27 -0.37
C VAL A 91 12.18 5.34 0.27
N PHE A 92 12.08 6.51 -0.36
CA PHE A 92 11.18 7.59 0.08
C PHE A 92 9.73 7.11 0.19
N ALA A 93 9.22 6.41 -0.84
CA ALA A 93 7.89 5.80 -0.80
C ALA A 93 7.73 4.81 0.36
N SER A 94 8.78 4.02 0.63
CA SER A 94 8.79 2.99 1.67
C SER A 94 8.88 3.56 3.10
N LEU A 95 9.30 4.80 3.26
CA LEU A 95 9.45 5.46 4.55
C LEU A 95 8.40 6.57 4.81
N THR A 96 7.63 6.95 3.78
CA THR A 96 6.57 7.97 3.89
C THR A 96 5.18 7.43 3.58
N ALA A 97 5.08 6.20 3.10
CA ALA A 97 3.81 5.59 2.63
C ALA A 97 3.14 6.32 1.46
N LEU A 98 3.84 7.24 0.78
CA LEU A 98 3.31 7.90 -0.39
C LEU A 98 3.23 6.93 -1.58
N SER A 99 2.18 7.06 -2.39
CA SER A 99 2.14 6.38 -3.69
C SER A 99 3.05 7.10 -4.69
N PHE A 100 3.45 6.43 -5.77
CA PHE A 100 4.27 7.07 -6.80
C PHE A 100 3.64 8.37 -7.34
N VAL A 101 2.33 8.38 -7.52
CA VAL A 101 1.60 9.57 -8.00
C VAL A 101 1.64 10.70 -6.98
N ASP A 102 1.50 10.38 -5.67
CA ASP A 102 1.59 11.39 -4.62
C ASP A 102 3.01 11.97 -4.53
N ILE A 103 4.05 11.15 -4.75
CA ILE A 103 5.46 11.61 -4.78
C ILE A 103 5.71 12.49 -6.00
N LYS A 104 5.23 12.08 -7.18
CA LYS A 104 5.38 12.84 -8.43
C LYS A 104 4.77 14.23 -8.34
N GLU A 105 3.60 14.33 -7.71
CA GLU A 105 2.86 15.59 -7.59
C GLU A 105 3.22 16.37 -6.31
N LEU A 106 4.13 15.84 -5.46
CA LEU A 106 4.53 16.47 -4.20
C LEU A 106 5.22 17.81 -4.46
N THR A 107 4.70 18.87 -3.85
CA THR A 107 5.24 20.22 -3.95
C THR A 107 5.97 20.65 -2.68
N THR A 108 6.84 21.64 -2.78
CA THR A 108 7.56 22.21 -1.62
C THR A 108 6.61 22.85 -0.62
N ASP A 109 5.47 23.38 -1.05
CA ASP A 109 4.46 24.01 -0.18
C ASP A 109 3.75 23.00 0.74
N GLU A 110 3.76 21.71 0.35
CA GLU A 110 3.19 20.63 1.15
C GLU A 110 4.15 20.13 2.25
N ILE A 111 5.40 20.62 2.24
CA ILE A 111 6.41 20.33 3.28
C ILE A 111 6.41 21.48 4.27
N VAL A 112 5.72 21.32 5.38
CA VAL A 112 5.52 22.35 6.40
C VAL A 112 6.34 22.06 7.65
N ASP A 113 6.71 23.13 8.37
CA ASP A 113 7.32 23.01 9.68
C ASP A 113 6.24 23.00 10.77
N VAL A 114 6.27 21.96 11.60
CA VAL A 114 5.38 21.83 12.75
C VAL A 114 6.26 21.63 13.99
N ASN A 115 6.39 22.65 14.82
CA ASN A 115 7.20 22.62 16.03
C ASN A 115 8.68 22.23 15.82
N GLY A 116 9.29 22.71 14.73
CA GLY A 116 10.68 22.42 14.38
C GLY A 116 10.89 21.09 13.64
N GLU A 117 9.81 20.38 13.33
CA GLU A 117 9.84 19.10 12.63
C GLU A 117 9.19 19.24 11.25
N LYS A 118 9.79 18.65 10.22
CA LYS A 118 9.23 18.68 8.86
C LYS A 118 8.17 17.60 8.66
N TRP A 119 7.04 18.02 8.12
CA TRP A 119 5.89 17.17 7.82
C TRP A 119 5.44 17.36 6.39
N ILE A 120 5.00 16.28 5.74
CA ILE A 120 4.17 16.35 4.54
C ILE A 120 2.72 16.41 4.99
N ILE A 121 2.01 17.49 4.64
CA ILE A 121 0.57 17.65 4.87
C ILE A 121 -0.09 17.90 3.52
N SER A 122 -0.85 16.93 3.04
CA SER A 122 -1.41 16.95 1.70
C SER A 122 -2.70 16.12 1.60
N LYS A 123 -3.21 15.96 0.39
CA LYS A 123 -4.36 15.09 0.07
C LYS A 123 -3.94 14.05 -0.96
N ARG A 124 -4.38 12.81 -0.76
CA ARG A 124 -4.13 11.73 -1.74
C ARG A 124 -4.64 12.14 -3.12
N HIS A 125 -3.78 12.03 -4.13
CA HIS A 125 -4.12 12.45 -5.49
C HIS A 125 -5.41 11.76 -6.00
N LYS A 126 -5.54 10.45 -5.79
CA LYS A 126 -6.66 9.64 -6.28
C LYS A 126 -7.95 9.83 -5.49
N THR A 127 -7.90 9.88 -4.18
CA THR A 127 -9.08 9.83 -3.30
C THR A 127 -9.42 11.16 -2.64
N LYS A 128 -8.53 12.15 -2.76
CA LYS A 128 -8.61 13.47 -2.12
C LYS A 128 -8.69 13.42 -0.57
N VAL A 129 -8.43 12.25 0.00
CA VAL A 129 -8.37 12.06 1.46
C VAL A 129 -7.13 12.77 2.00
N PRO A 130 -7.27 13.63 3.03
CA PRO A 130 -6.13 14.26 3.68
C PRO A 130 -5.25 13.22 4.36
N PHE A 131 -3.95 13.45 4.36
CA PHE A 131 -2.98 12.67 5.10
C PHE A 131 -1.87 13.57 5.61
N GLN A 132 -1.19 13.11 6.62
CA GLN A 132 0.01 13.76 7.15
C GLN A 132 1.03 12.71 7.55
N VAL A 133 2.29 12.99 7.28
CA VAL A 133 3.40 12.12 7.67
C VAL A 133 4.63 12.96 8.03
N LYS A 134 5.23 12.65 9.18
CA LYS A 134 6.48 13.24 9.60
C LYS A 134 7.62 12.77 8.70
N LEU A 135 8.46 13.68 8.25
CA LEU A 135 9.66 13.34 7.52
C LEU A 135 10.75 12.88 8.50
N LEU A 136 11.08 11.59 8.41
CA LEU A 136 12.19 10.99 9.11
C LEU A 136 13.55 11.43 8.49
N PRO A 137 14.71 11.20 9.14
CA PRO A 137 16.00 11.64 8.63
C PRO A 137 16.30 11.20 7.18
N VAL A 138 16.09 9.94 6.84
CA VAL A 138 16.37 9.42 5.49
C VAL A 138 15.51 10.07 4.39
N PRO A 139 14.17 10.19 4.51
CA PRO A 139 13.38 10.99 3.59
C PRO A 139 13.84 12.44 3.46
N MET A 140 14.27 13.08 4.55
CA MET A 140 14.83 14.44 4.51
C MET A 140 16.12 14.51 3.71
N GLU A 141 17.04 13.58 3.94
CA GLU A 141 18.28 13.48 3.17
C GLU A 141 18.02 13.30 1.67
N ILE A 142 17.05 12.46 1.31
CA ILE A 142 16.66 12.26 -0.10
C ILE A 142 16.12 13.56 -0.70
N ILE A 143 15.28 14.31 0.00
CA ILE A 143 14.77 15.60 -0.46
C ILE A 143 15.91 16.59 -0.72
N GLU A 144 16.88 16.69 0.18
CA GLU A 144 18.02 17.61 0.03
C GLU A 144 18.96 17.16 -1.08
N ARG A 145 19.22 15.85 -1.23
CA ARG A 145 20.05 15.28 -2.30
C ARG A 145 19.57 15.69 -3.69
N TYR A 146 18.26 15.71 -3.91
CA TYR A 146 17.65 16.03 -5.21
C TYR A 146 17.13 17.46 -5.34
N LYS A 147 17.51 18.35 -4.44
CA LYS A 147 17.10 19.75 -4.47
C LYS A 147 17.48 20.47 -5.78
N HIS A 148 18.59 20.09 -6.39
CA HIS A 148 19.12 20.70 -7.62
C HIS A 148 18.34 20.33 -8.89
N ILE A 149 17.56 19.24 -8.88
CA ILE A 149 16.75 18.84 -10.03
C ILE A 149 15.30 19.33 -9.96
N ARG A 150 14.97 20.11 -8.94
CA ARG A 150 13.63 20.68 -8.79
C ARG A 150 13.32 21.58 -9.98
N THR A 151 12.20 21.30 -10.64
CA THR A 151 11.60 22.15 -11.65
C THR A 151 10.26 22.60 -11.12
N ASP A 152 9.91 23.83 -11.35
CA ASP A 152 8.70 24.42 -10.78
C ASP A 152 8.69 24.29 -9.24
N ASN A 153 7.54 23.93 -8.67
CA ASN A 153 7.39 23.73 -7.23
C ASN A 153 7.48 22.24 -6.81
N HIS A 154 7.75 21.31 -7.76
CA HIS A 154 7.82 19.88 -7.47
C HIS A 154 9.10 19.49 -6.76
N VAL A 155 8.99 18.65 -5.72
CA VAL A 155 10.13 18.24 -4.88
C VAL A 155 11.14 17.39 -5.65
N PHE A 156 10.69 16.49 -6.52
CA PHE A 156 11.53 15.55 -7.27
C PHE A 156 11.53 15.78 -8.79
N GLY A 157 11.03 16.95 -9.25
CA GLY A 157 10.90 17.21 -10.68
C GLY A 157 9.90 16.29 -11.39
N THR A 158 9.98 16.25 -12.71
CA THR A 158 9.05 15.44 -13.52
C THR A 158 9.55 14.01 -13.70
N CYS A 159 8.81 13.04 -13.21
CA CYS A 159 9.14 11.61 -13.36
C CYS A 159 8.14 10.91 -14.27
N ASN A 160 8.63 10.19 -15.29
CA ASN A 160 7.79 9.36 -16.12
C ASN A 160 7.55 7.98 -15.46
N TYR A 161 6.27 7.66 -15.18
CA TYR A 161 5.89 6.42 -14.49
C TYR A 161 6.40 5.15 -15.17
N TRP A 162 6.29 5.05 -16.50
CA TRP A 162 6.70 3.85 -17.23
C TRP A 162 8.22 3.66 -17.21
N SER A 163 8.97 4.75 -17.34
CA SER A 163 10.43 4.73 -17.19
C SER A 163 10.83 4.27 -15.79
N MET A 164 10.23 4.87 -14.77
CA MET A 164 10.50 4.53 -13.37
C MET A 164 10.10 3.08 -13.03
N CYS A 165 9.05 2.53 -13.64
CA CYS A 165 8.72 1.11 -13.49
C CYS A 165 9.79 0.18 -14.10
N LYS A 166 10.40 0.55 -15.24
CA LYS A 166 11.49 -0.22 -15.85
C LYS A 166 12.75 -0.15 -14.98
N GLN A 167 13.09 1.04 -14.50
CA GLN A 167 14.24 1.25 -13.63
C GLN A 167 14.10 0.51 -12.30
N LEU A 168 12.92 0.56 -11.67
CA LEU A 168 12.67 -0.17 -10.42
C LEU A 168 12.93 -1.67 -10.57
N LYS A 169 12.54 -2.29 -11.69
CA LYS A 169 12.84 -3.70 -11.94
C LYS A 169 14.34 -3.98 -11.98
N LYS A 170 15.13 -3.08 -12.59
CA LYS A 170 16.60 -3.21 -12.63
C LYS A 170 17.19 -3.03 -11.24
N VAL A 171 16.76 -2.00 -10.51
CA VAL A 171 17.17 -1.71 -9.13
C VAL A 171 16.95 -2.93 -8.22
N ILE A 172 15.77 -3.53 -8.27
CA ILE A 172 15.41 -4.71 -7.46
C ILE A 172 16.25 -5.93 -7.85
N ALA A 173 16.46 -6.16 -9.15
CA ALA A 173 17.27 -7.28 -9.65
C ALA A 173 18.75 -7.14 -9.27
N GLU A 174 19.32 -5.93 -9.37
CA GLU A 174 20.72 -5.63 -9.04
C GLU A 174 20.99 -5.80 -7.53
N CYS A 175 19.99 -5.52 -6.68
CA CYS A 175 20.07 -5.83 -5.26
C CYS A 175 19.82 -7.31 -4.90
N GLY A 176 19.71 -8.22 -5.88
CA GLY A 176 19.49 -9.66 -5.66
C GLY A 176 18.09 -10.00 -5.12
N ILE A 177 17.12 -9.10 -5.22
CA ILE A 177 15.77 -9.32 -4.72
C ILE A 177 14.94 -10.00 -5.80
N THR A 178 14.46 -11.22 -5.54
CA THR A 178 13.72 -12.05 -6.51
C THR A 178 12.21 -11.82 -6.50
N LYS A 179 11.70 -11.10 -5.49
CA LYS A 179 10.27 -10.83 -5.36
C LYS A 179 9.77 -9.85 -6.42
N PRO A 180 8.53 -10.02 -6.92
CA PRO A 180 7.91 -9.06 -7.81
C PRO A 180 7.57 -7.77 -7.05
N ILE A 181 8.43 -6.77 -7.14
CA ILE A 181 8.25 -5.46 -6.49
C ILE A 181 7.71 -4.44 -7.49
N SER A 182 6.71 -3.70 -7.06
CA SER A 182 6.13 -2.56 -7.77
C SER A 182 6.13 -1.33 -6.85
N TRP A 183 5.88 -0.15 -7.41
CA TRP A 183 5.79 1.10 -6.62
C TRP A 183 4.85 1.01 -5.42
N HIS A 184 3.75 0.26 -5.57
CA HIS A 184 2.79 0.08 -4.48
C HIS A 184 3.34 -0.77 -3.31
N CYS A 185 4.36 -1.59 -3.59
CA CYS A 185 5.02 -2.41 -2.56
C CYS A 185 5.77 -1.56 -1.52
N GLY A 186 6.26 -0.37 -1.87
CA GLY A 186 6.85 0.57 -0.89
C GLY A 186 5.84 0.95 0.19
N ARG A 187 4.65 1.38 -0.22
CA ARG A 187 3.56 1.72 0.71
C ARG A 187 3.09 0.51 1.53
N HIS A 188 3.04 -0.69 0.95
CA HIS A 188 2.75 -1.93 1.68
C HIS A 188 3.84 -2.25 2.69
N GLY A 189 5.11 -2.10 2.30
CA GLY A 189 6.26 -2.27 3.18
C GLY A 189 6.20 -1.34 4.38
N PHE A 190 5.90 -0.05 4.15
CA PHE A 190 5.69 0.91 5.24
C PHE A 190 4.63 0.42 6.23
N ALA A 191 3.44 0.07 5.74
CA ALA A 191 2.33 -0.34 6.60
C ALA A 191 2.69 -1.57 7.45
N THR A 192 3.29 -2.60 6.81
CA THR A 192 3.69 -3.82 7.51
C THR A 192 4.80 -3.55 8.52
N LEU A 193 5.82 -2.76 8.14
CA LEU A 193 6.93 -2.41 9.02
C LEU A 193 6.45 -1.57 10.21
N ALA A 194 5.63 -0.54 9.98
CA ALA A 194 5.11 0.32 11.02
C ALA A 194 4.29 -0.47 12.06
N LEU A 195 3.39 -1.36 11.61
CA LEU A 195 2.61 -2.23 12.49
C LEU A 195 3.51 -3.22 13.24
N SER A 196 4.52 -3.80 12.60
CA SER A 196 5.45 -4.73 13.26
C SER A 196 6.31 -4.04 14.33
N LYS A 197 6.60 -2.75 14.16
CA LYS A 197 7.33 -1.93 15.14
C LYS A 197 6.39 -1.31 16.20
N GLY A 198 5.11 -1.69 16.24
CA GLY A 198 4.17 -1.30 17.29
C GLY A 198 3.42 0.01 17.05
N MET A 199 3.50 0.58 15.85
CA MET A 199 2.66 1.75 15.53
C MET A 199 1.18 1.35 15.55
N PRO A 200 0.29 2.11 16.23
CA PRO A 200 -1.14 1.83 16.24
C PRO A 200 -1.73 1.81 14.83
N ILE A 201 -2.66 0.89 14.59
CA ILE A 201 -3.27 0.70 13.26
C ILE A 201 -4.03 1.95 12.80
N GLU A 202 -4.60 2.72 13.73
CA GLU A 202 -5.27 3.99 13.48
C GLU A 202 -4.29 5.03 12.93
N SER A 203 -3.10 5.13 13.53
CA SER A 203 -2.03 6.01 13.06
C SER A 203 -1.55 5.62 11.67
N VAL A 204 -1.33 4.32 11.44
CA VAL A 204 -0.96 3.80 10.12
C VAL A 204 -2.06 4.07 9.10
N SER A 205 -3.32 3.87 9.46
CA SER A 205 -4.47 4.14 8.60
C SER A 205 -4.56 5.62 8.20
N CYS A 206 -4.32 6.53 9.15
CA CYS A 206 -4.27 7.97 8.92
C CYS A 206 -3.13 8.35 7.95
N ILE A 207 -1.89 7.87 8.20
CA ILE A 207 -0.74 8.10 7.32
C ILE A 207 -1.02 7.55 5.92
N LEU A 208 -1.63 6.38 5.81
CA LEU A 208 -2.04 5.80 4.53
C LEU A 208 -3.19 6.59 3.86
N GLY A 209 -3.93 7.44 4.57
CA GLY A 209 -5.11 8.12 4.05
C GLY A 209 -6.22 7.12 3.66
N HIS A 210 -6.44 6.11 4.49
CA HIS A 210 -7.55 5.18 4.31
C HIS A 210 -8.80 5.73 5.03
N THR A 211 -9.91 5.78 4.32
CA THR A 211 -11.22 6.17 4.90
C THR A 211 -11.84 5.05 5.74
N ASN A 212 -11.40 3.81 5.53
CA ASN A 212 -11.87 2.65 6.27
C ASN A 212 -10.67 1.86 6.81
N ILE A 213 -10.61 1.67 8.12
CA ILE A 213 -9.53 0.97 8.81
C ILE A 213 -9.40 -0.50 8.37
N THR A 214 -10.48 -1.12 7.90
CA THR A 214 -10.46 -2.49 7.36
C THR A 214 -9.49 -2.64 6.20
N THR A 215 -9.24 -1.55 5.45
CA THR A 215 -8.23 -1.52 4.39
C THR A 215 -6.80 -1.63 4.95
N THR A 216 -6.58 -1.20 6.19
CA THR A 216 -5.28 -1.30 6.89
C THR A 216 -5.12 -2.65 7.59
N GLN A 217 -6.21 -3.28 8.00
CA GLN A 217 -6.20 -4.59 8.67
C GLN A 217 -5.57 -5.71 7.84
N ILE A 218 -5.54 -5.59 6.51
CA ILE A 218 -4.85 -6.56 5.63
C ILE A 218 -3.35 -6.68 5.93
N TYR A 219 -2.75 -5.64 6.54
CA TYR A 219 -1.34 -5.62 6.95
C TYR A 219 -1.13 -6.10 8.38
N ALA A 220 -2.18 -6.13 9.20
CA ALA A 220 -2.13 -6.51 10.60
C ALA A 220 -2.19 -8.04 10.77
N LYS A 221 -1.20 -8.76 10.22
CA LYS A 221 -1.00 -10.18 10.56
C LYS A 221 -0.41 -10.23 11.97
N ILE A 222 -1.24 -10.49 12.97
CA ILE A 222 -0.79 -10.67 14.34
C ILE A 222 -0.02 -12.01 14.39
N THR A 223 1.28 -11.93 14.62
CA THR A 223 2.11 -13.10 14.88
C THR A 223 2.12 -13.40 16.38
N THR A 224 2.39 -14.66 16.75
CA THR A 224 2.56 -15.05 18.17
C THR A 224 3.67 -14.23 18.84
N GLU A 225 4.73 -13.88 18.11
CA GLU A 225 5.83 -13.05 18.58
C GLU A 225 5.37 -11.62 18.92
N LYS A 226 4.57 -11.00 18.04
CA LYS A 226 3.99 -9.69 18.35
C LYS A 226 3.04 -9.73 19.53
N LEU A 227 2.18 -10.74 19.60
CA LEU A 227 1.27 -10.93 20.74
C LEU A 227 2.04 -11.07 22.05
N ASN A 228 3.13 -11.85 22.05
CA ASN A 228 4.01 -11.99 23.22
C ASN A 228 4.64 -10.66 23.63
N THR A 229 5.16 -9.90 22.67
CA THR A 229 5.74 -8.56 22.92
C THR A 229 4.71 -7.60 23.52
N ASP A 230 3.50 -7.57 22.95
CA ASP A 230 2.42 -6.70 23.42
C ASP A 230 1.95 -7.09 24.84
N LEU A 231 1.83 -8.40 25.12
CA LEU A 231 1.48 -8.91 26.46
C LEU A 231 2.55 -8.64 27.50
N THR A 232 3.84 -8.77 27.12
CA THR A 232 4.95 -8.44 28.02
C THR A 232 4.92 -6.97 28.39
N ALA A 233 4.81 -6.06 27.39
CA ALA A 233 4.74 -4.63 27.64
C ALA A 233 3.50 -4.23 28.45
N PHE A 234 2.38 -4.92 28.28
CA PHE A 234 1.18 -4.74 29.09
C PHE A 234 1.41 -5.21 30.53
N GLY A 235 2.02 -6.39 30.72
CA GLY A 235 2.35 -6.94 32.03
C GLY A 235 3.28 -6.03 32.83
N ASP A 236 4.30 -5.44 32.17
CA ASP A 236 5.22 -4.48 32.80
C ASP A 236 4.47 -3.23 33.32
N LYS A 237 3.54 -2.69 32.53
CA LYS A 237 2.70 -1.54 32.92
C LYS A 237 1.77 -1.90 34.07
N LEU A 238 1.17 -3.10 34.08
CA LEU A 238 0.34 -3.58 35.17
C LEU A 238 1.14 -3.74 36.46
N SER A 239 2.33 -4.38 36.37
CA SER A 239 3.21 -4.57 37.52
C SER A 239 3.60 -3.24 38.16
N ALA A 240 3.90 -2.23 37.36
CA ALA A 240 4.17 -0.88 37.87
C ALA A 240 2.97 -0.26 38.60
N SER A 241 1.75 -0.58 38.14
CA SER A 241 0.50 -0.07 38.75
C SER A 241 0.11 -0.83 40.02
N PHE A 242 0.54 -2.10 40.17
CA PHE A 242 0.12 -3.01 41.26
C PHE A 242 1.24 -3.34 42.24
N ASN A 243 2.39 -2.66 42.18
CA ASN A 243 3.58 -2.92 43.00
C ASN A 243 3.35 -2.92 44.54
N ASN A 244 2.18 -2.47 45.01
CA ASN A 244 1.83 -2.42 46.47
C ASN A 244 0.57 -3.22 46.80
N ILE A 245 0.11 -4.12 45.93
CA ILE A 245 -1.08 -4.90 46.17
C ILE A 245 -0.67 -6.34 46.54
N THR A 246 -0.93 -6.76 47.78
CA THR A 246 -0.82 -8.13 48.20
C THR A 246 -2.19 -8.81 48.07
N LEU A 247 -2.22 -9.96 47.37
CA LEU A 247 -3.46 -10.75 47.33
C LEU A 247 -3.77 -11.29 48.72
N ALA A 248 -5.02 -11.10 49.16
CA ALA A 248 -5.54 -11.58 50.45
C ALA A 248 -5.78 -13.10 50.40
#